data_cfa742ff83158a4cb3c9560657d94ea5
#
_entry.id   cfa742ff83158a4cb3c9560657d94ea5
#
_cell.length_a   1.000
_cell.length_b   1.000
_cell.length_c   1.000
_cell.angle_alpha   90.00
_cell.angle_beta   90.00
_cell.angle_gamma   90.00
#
_symmetry.space_group_name_H-M   'P 1'
#
loop_
_entity.id
_entity.type
_entity.pdbx_description
1 polymer ?
#
loop_
_entity_poly.entity_id
_entity_poly.type
_entity_poly.pdbx_seq_one_letter_code
_entity_poly.pdbx_strand_id
1 'polypeptide(L)'
;MISQLRIYTINRGMMDSWLKLFHEHLKPNHEKYGIRINASWVNEERTEFIWVRSFDTVGDIQAKEAEYYSSPERIALGVQPQTHIAKTEVRIVEPTAP
;
A
#
# COMPACT_ATOMS: atom_id res chain seq x y z
N MET A 1 9.30 -5.60 15.04
CA MET A 1 8.46 -5.02 13.98
C MET A 1 8.99 -5.41 12.61
N ILE A 2 8.13 -5.72 11.71
CA ILE A 2 8.46 -6.12 10.35
C ILE A 2 7.82 -5.12 9.39
N SER A 3 8.45 -4.85 8.26
CA SER A 3 7.90 -3.93 7.26
C SER A 3 7.73 -4.62 5.93
N GLN A 4 6.72 -4.17 5.19
CA GLN A 4 6.49 -4.62 3.83
C GLN A 4 6.70 -3.42 2.91
N LEU A 5 7.75 -3.49 2.11
CA LEU A 5 8.04 -2.47 1.10
C LEU A 5 7.32 -2.87 -0.18
N ARG A 6 6.50 -1.96 -0.69
CA ARG A 6 5.72 -2.19 -1.91
C ARG A 6 6.10 -1.16 -2.96
N ILE A 7 6.37 -1.63 -4.16
CA ILE A 7 6.72 -0.78 -5.30
C ILE A 7 5.71 -1.05 -6.40
N TYR A 8 4.91 -0.05 -6.74
CA TYR A 8 3.91 -0.13 -7.79
C TYR A 8 4.37 0.67 -8.99
N THR A 9 4.40 0.01 -10.16
CA THR A 9 4.50 0.74 -11.42
C THR A 9 3.10 1.21 -11.77
N ILE A 10 2.92 2.52 -11.87
CA ILE A 10 1.62 3.13 -12.13
C ILE A 10 1.43 3.30 -13.63
N ASN A 11 0.24 2.99 -14.12
CA ASN A 11 -0.09 3.15 -15.51
C ASN A 11 0.09 4.59 -15.96
N ARG A 12 0.54 4.77 -17.20
CA ARG A 12 0.87 6.06 -17.76
C ARG A 12 -0.27 7.06 -17.61
N GLY A 13 0.05 8.22 -17.05
CA GLY A 13 -0.91 9.30 -16.87
C GLY A 13 -1.84 9.15 -15.66
N MET A 14 -1.66 8.11 -14.87
CA MET A 14 -2.57 7.82 -13.75
C MET A 14 -2.00 8.15 -12.37
N MET A 15 -0.80 8.74 -12.29
CA MET A 15 -0.19 9.00 -10.98
C MET A 15 -1.02 9.96 -10.12
N ASP A 16 -1.52 11.05 -10.69
CA ASP A 16 -2.32 12.00 -9.91
C ASP A 16 -3.61 11.35 -9.40
N SER A 17 -4.27 10.57 -10.24
CA SER A 17 -5.47 9.82 -9.84
C SER A 17 -5.14 8.80 -8.74
N TRP A 18 -3.99 8.11 -8.87
CA TRP A 18 -3.54 7.17 -7.86
C TRP A 18 -3.28 7.84 -6.51
N LEU A 19 -2.58 8.98 -6.51
CA LEU A 19 -2.27 9.70 -5.27
C LEU A 19 -3.54 10.15 -4.56
N LYS A 20 -4.53 10.62 -5.32
CA LYS A 20 -5.82 10.99 -4.76
C LYS A 20 -6.52 9.79 -4.12
N LEU A 21 -6.58 8.68 -4.83
CA LEU A 21 -7.17 7.44 -4.32
C LEU A 21 -6.44 6.96 -3.06
N PHE A 22 -5.12 6.98 -3.09
CA PHE A 22 -4.30 6.52 -1.97
C PHE A 22 -4.53 7.37 -0.72
N HIS A 23 -4.40 8.68 -0.84
CA HIS A 23 -4.48 9.57 0.32
C HIS A 23 -5.91 9.74 0.84
N GLU A 24 -6.91 9.71 -0.02
CA GLU A 24 -8.30 9.88 0.39
C GLU A 24 -8.93 8.59 0.91
N HIS A 25 -8.50 7.44 0.41
CA HIS A 25 -9.16 6.16 0.72
C HIS A 25 -8.22 5.07 1.23
N LEU A 26 -7.16 4.74 0.49
CA LEU A 26 -6.36 3.56 0.83
C LEU A 26 -5.62 3.74 2.16
N LYS A 27 -4.98 4.87 2.35
CA LYS A 27 -4.24 5.13 3.59
C LYS A 27 -5.14 5.19 4.81
N PRO A 28 -6.23 5.99 4.83
CA PRO A 28 -7.14 5.99 5.99
C PRO A 28 -7.76 4.63 6.26
N ASN A 29 -8.10 3.88 5.21
CA ASN A 29 -8.69 2.55 5.37
C ASN A 29 -7.70 1.55 5.97
N HIS A 30 -6.45 1.58 5.54
CA HIS A 30 -5.39 0.76 6.15
C HIS A 30 -5.27 1.05 7.64
N GLU A 31 -5.18 2.33 7.98
CA GLU A 31 -5.01 2.76 9.36
C GLU A 31 -6.20 2.35 10.25
N LYS A 32 -7.40 2.43 9.71
CA LYS A 32 -8.61 1.98 10.41
C LYS A 32 -8.52 0.51 10.82
N TYR A 33 -7.92 -0.33 10.00
CA TYR A 33 -7.77 -1.76 10.26
C TYR A 33 -6.43 -2.14 10.89
N GLY A 34 -5.73 -1.15 11.43
CA GLY A 34 -4.53 -1.40 12.20
C GLY A 34 -3.28 -1.67 11.37
N ILE A 35 -3.30 -1.32 10.09
CA ILE A 35 -2.12 -1.42 9.22
C ILE A 35 -1.48 -0.05 9.14
N ARG A 36 -0.30 0.11 9.73
CA ARG A 36 0.41 1.37 9.73
C ARG A 36 1.13 1.58 8.40
N ILE A 37 0.92 2.75 7.82
CA ILE A 37 1.67 3.18 6.63
C ILE A 37 2.71 4.20 7.12
N ASN A 38 3.99 3.81 7.05
CA ASN A 38 5.08 4.62 7.61
C ASN A 38 5.52 5.74 6.69
N ALA A 39 5.52 5.49 5.38
CA ALA A 39 5.98 6.47 4.40
C ALA A 39 5.53 6.07 3.01
N SER A 40 5.49 7.05 2.12
CA SER A 40 5.22 6.83 0.70
C SER A 40 5.98 7.85 -0.14
N TRP A 41 6.37 7.43 -1.34
CA TRP A 41 7.17 8.26 -2.26
C TRP A 41 6.71 8.06 -3.69
N VAL A 42 6.94 9.05 -4.52
CA VAL A 42 6.83 8.97 -5.97
C VAL A 42 8.23 9.21 -6.54
N ASN A 43 8.66 8.38 -7.49
CA ASN A 43 9.96 8.59 -8.13
C ASN A 43 9.93 9.84 -9.02
N GLU A 44 11.12 10.32 -9.42
CA GLU A 44 11.23 11.55 -10.19
C GLU A 44 10.46 11.48 -11.52
N GLU A 45 10.50 10.33 -12.19
CA GLU A 45 9.82 10.12 -13.47
C GLU A 45 8.30 10.01 -13.35
N ARG A 46 7.78 9.93 -12.11
CA ARG A 46 6.35 9.75 -11.79
C ARG A 46 5.76 8.48 -12.41
N THR A 47 6.56 7.43 -12.40
CA THR A 47 6.17 6.12 -12.91
C THR A 47 5.97 5.09 -11.81
N GLU A 48 6.57 5.32 -10.64
CA GLU A 48 6.51 4.38 -9.53
C GLU A 48 6.01 5.06 -8.26
N PHE A 49 5.19 4.32 -7.53
CA PHE A 49 4.75 4.67 -6.19
C PHE A 49 5.34 3.66 -5.22
N ILE A 50 6.08 4.15 -4.23
CA ILE A 50 6.80 3.31 -3.27
C ILE A 50 6.23 3.60 -1.88
N TRP A 51 5.86 2.55 -1.15
CA TRP A 51 5.31 2.75 0.18
C TRP A 51 5.64 1.59 1.12
N VAL A 52 5.54 1.83 2.41
CA VAL A 52 5.93 0.88 3.44
C VAL A 52 4.79 0.72 4.43
N ARG A 53 4.42 -0.54 4.67
CA ARG A 53 3.46 -0.92 5.72
C ARG A 53 4.21 -1.66 6.83
N SER A 54 3.81 -1.44 8.07
CA SER A 54 4.42 -2.11 9.23
C SER A 54 3.46 -3.02 9.94
N PHE A 55 4.01 -4.13 10.43
CA PHE A 55 3.28 -5.15 11.19
C PHE A 55 4.15 -5.56 12.40
N ASP A 56 3.53 -6.05 13.45
CA ASP A 56 4.27 -6.49 14.64
C ASP A 56 5.12 -7.72 14.33
N THR A 57 4.54 -8.69 13.63
CA THR A 57 5.23 -9.93 13.24
C THR A 57 4.89 -10.28 11.79
N VAL A 58 5.70 -11.18 11.20
CA VAL A 58 5.43 -11.72 9.85
C VAL A 58 4.05 -12.41 9.80
N GLY A 59 3.68 -13.11 10.88
CA GLY A 59 2.39 -13.80 10.95
C GLY A 59 1.20 -12.86 10.90
N ASP A 60 1.35 -11.62 11.34
CA ASP A 60 0.27 -10.63 11.33
C ASP A 60 -0.05 -10.11 9.93
N ILE A 61 0.88 -10.23 8.99
CA ILE A 61 0.68 -9.71 7.64
C ILE A 61 -0.55 -10.32 7.00
N GLN A 62 -0.62 -11.65 6.98
CA GLN A 62 -1.74 -12.35 6.33
C GLN A 62 -3.08 -12.03 7.02
N ALA A 63 -3.11 -12.04 8.35
CA ALA A 63 -4.33 -11.79 9.11
C ALA A 63 -4.82 -10.35 8.89
N LYS A 64 -3.93 -9.38 8.95
CA LYS A 64 -4.28 -7.96 8.76
C LYS A 64 -4.70 -7.67 7.33
N GLU A 65 -4.01 -8.25 6.35
CA GLU A 65 -4.37 -8.09 4.95
C GLU A 65 -5.75 -8.69 4.67
N ALA A 66 -6.05 -9.87 5.21
CA ALA A 66 -7.35 -10.50 5.04
C ALA A 66 -8.47 -9.62 5.61
N GLU A 67 -8.26 -9.06 6.79
CA GLU A 67 -9.22 -8.15 7.42
C GLU A 67 -9.44 -6.91 6.58
N TYR A 68 -8.37 -6.29 6.10
CA TYR A 68 -8.44 -5.09 5.28
C TYR A 68 -9.12 -5.35 3.93
N TYR A 69 -8.70 -6.40 3.21
CA TYR A 69 -9.26 -6.68 1.88
C TYR A 69 -10.71 -7.14 1.90
N SER A 70 -11.19 -7.68 3.01
CA SER A 70 -12.60 -8.05 3.17
C SER A 70 -13.44 -6.92 3.77
N SER A 71 -12.84 -5.79 4.10
CA SER A 71 -13.55 -4.68 4.71
C SER A 71 -14.55 -4.03 3.74
N PRO A 72 -15.67 -3.48 4.28
CA PRO A 72 -16.63 -2.77 3.44
C PRO A 72 -16.01 -1.60 2.68
N GLU A 73 -15.09 -0.88 3.32
CA GLU A 73 -14.42 0.27 2.73
C GLU A 73 -13.58 -0.14 1.51
N ARG A 74 -12.85 -1.27 1.62
CA ARG A 74 -12.03 -1.75 0.50
C ARG A 74 -12.89 -2.30 -0.63
N ILE A 75 -13.93 -3.05 -0.28
CA ILE A 75 -14.86 -3.62 -1.25
C ILE A 75 -15.55 -2.50 -2.05
N ALA A 76 -15.92 -1.41 -1.38
CA ALA A 76 -16.57 -0.28 -2.02
C ALA A 76 -15.72 0.38 -3.12
N LEU A 77 -14.39 0.26 -3.06
CA LEU A 77 -13.51 0.78 -4.10
C LEU A 77 -13.49 -0.08 -5.36
N GLY A 78 -13.95 -1.33 -5.25
CA GLY A 78 -14.00 -2.26 -6.36
C GLY A 78 -12.62 -2.47 -6.99
N VAL A 79 -12.54 -2.34 -8.31
CA VAL A 79 -11.30 -2.55 -9.06
C VAL A 79 -10.47 -1.28 -9.24
N GLN A 80 -10.89 -0.15 -8.68
CA GLN A 80 -10.18 1.12 -8.85
C GLN A 80 -8.67 1.04 -8.53
N PRO A 81 -8.25 0.45 -7.39
CA PRO A 81 -6.82 0.37 -7.12
C PRO A 81 -6.06 -0.39 -8.20
N GLN A 82 -6.56 -1.55 -8.63
CA GLN A 82 -5.87 -2.39 -9.61
C GLN A 82 -5.78 -1.74 -10.99
N THR A 83 -6.76 -0.92 -11.38
CA THR A 83 -6.73 -0.28 -12.70
C THR A 83 -5.60 0.73 -12.85
N HIS A 84 -5.04 1.21 -11.73
CA HIS A 84 -3.92 2.16 -11.74
C HIS A 84 -2.57 1.47 -11.83
N ILE A 85 -2.49 0.18 -11.51
CA ILE A 85 -1.23 -0.52 -11.28
C ILE A 85 -0.89 -1.45 -12.45
N ALA A 86 0.27 -1.23 -13.06
CA ALA A 86 0.77 -2.09 -14.14
C ALA A 86 1.61 -3.24 -13.60
N LYS A 87 2.34 -3.03 -12.50
CA LYS A 87 3.23 -4.02 -11.92
C LYS A 87 3.35 -3.78 -10.41
N THR A 88 3.45 -4.86 -9.65
CA THR A 88 3.64 -4.82 -8.20
C THR A 88 4.88 -5.61 -7.82
N GLU A 89 5.73 -5.01 -6.99
CA GLU A 89 6.85 -5.69 -6.35
C GLU A 89 6.71 -5.55 -4.85
N VAL A 90 6.96 -6.64 -4.10
CA VAL A 90 6.81 -6.66 -2.65
C VAL A 90 8.07 -7.25 -2.04
N ARG A 91 8.58 -6.61 -0.99
CA ARG A 91 9.72 -7.08 -0.19
C ARG A 91 9.33 -7.05 1.28
N ILE A 92 9.61 -8.14 1.98
CA ILE A 92 9.50 -8.17 3.44
C ILE A 92 10.86 -7.80 3.98
N VAL A 93 10.91 -6.79 4.84
CA VAL A 93 12.17 -6.24 5.35
C VAL A 93 12.11 -6.07 6.86
N GLU A 94 13.26 -6.21 7.51
CA GLU A 94 13.40 -6.00 8.93
C GLU A 94 14.35 -4.82 9.16
N PRO A 95 14.09 -4.00 10.18
CA PRO A 95 15.05 -2.93 10.51
C PRO A 95 16.36 -3.55 11.00
N THR A 96 17.46 -2.94 10.60
CA THR A 96 18.77 -3.33 11.10
C THR A 96 19.14 -2.43 12.28
N ALA A 97 20.02 -2.92 13.15
CA ALA A 97 20.53 -2.10 14.25
C ALA A 97 21.28 -0.89 13.68
N PRO A 98 21.15 0.30 14.31
CA PRO A 98 21.89 1.49 13.90
C PRO A 98 23.38 1.34 14.07
#